data_ea34be2ee15957cbd0a5ac86eda6622d
#
_entry.id   ea34be2ee15957cbd0a5ac86eda6622d
#
_cell.length_a   1.000
_cell.length_b   1.000
_cell.length_c   1.000
_cell.angle_alpha   90.00
_cell.angle_beta   90.00
_cell.angle_gamma   90.00
#
_symmetry.space_group_name_H-M   'P 1'
#
loop_
_entity.id
_entity.type
_entity.pdbx_description
1 polymer ?
#
loop_
_entity_poly.entity_id
_entity_poly.type
_entity_poly.pdbx_seq_one_letter_code
_entity_poly.pdbx_strand_id
1 'polypeptide(L)'
;LPTLDLFAREGLVGSADLIPEDVAVAPEAAAMALLGYPPARHYTGPGPLDAAGRGVSLERGDVAFRVDLVSSDGETITNPTAGGLTGRDAEALFAHVSQRLRMLNLAFYPGRGRRHALVWSGGPLDVRTLAPIEAAGKPLAEVMPEGDGEATLRSLIYDSLEILDDH
;
A
#
# COMPACT_ATOMS: atom_id res chain seq x y z
N LEU A 1 -20.56 -16.17 18.52
CA LEU A 1 -21.72 -15.30 18.22
C LEU A 1 -22.95 -16.20 18.06
N PRO A 2 -24.01 -16.07 18.91
CA PRO A 2 -25.12 -17.01 18.95
C PRO A 2 -25.76 -17.29 17.59
N THR A 3 -25.93 -16.27 16.74
CA THR A 3 -26.52 -16.40 15.42
C THR A 3 -25.62 -17.17 14.45
N LEU A 4 -24.30 -16.93 14.47
CA LEU A 4 -23.35 -17.68 13.65
C LEU A 4 -23.25 -19.15 14.11
N ASP A 5 -23.29 -19.39 15.42
CA ASP A 5 -23.30 -20.74 15.99
C ASP A 5 -24.55 -21.52 15.60
N LEU A 6 -25.71 -20.84 15.49
CA LEU A 6 -26.95 -21.41 15.00
C LEU A 6 -26.83 -21.80 13.52
N PHE A 7 -26.31 -20.88 12.67
CA PHE A 7 -26.11 -21.16 11.25
C PHE A 7 -25.12 -22.29 11.00
N ALA A 8 -24.03 -22.35 11.78
CA ALA A 8 -23.08 -23.44 11.67
C ALA A 8 -23.66 -24.80 12.08
N ARG A 9 -24.61 -24.81 12.99
CA ARG A 9 -25.26 -26.03 13.52
C ARG A 9 -26.38 -26.53 12.62
N GLU A 10 -27.16 -25.63 12.00
CA GLU A 10 -28.35 -25.95 11.22
C GLU A 10 -28.15 -25.84 9.70
N GLY A 11 -27.03 -25.24 9.27
CA GLY A 11 -26.68 -25.05 7.87
C GLY A 11 -25.57 -25.97 7.38
N LEU A 12 -25.15 -25.74 6.15
CA LEU A 12 -23.95 -26.35 5.58
C LEU A 12 -22.75 -25.41 5.80
N VAL A 13 -21.67 -25.96 6.31
CA VAL A 13 -20.41 -25.24 6.54
C VAL A 13 -19.33 -25.84 5.65
N GLY A 14 -18.56 -25.01 5.00
CA GLY A 14 -17.45 -25.40 4.16
C GLY A 14 -16.32 -24.37 4.17
N SER A 15 -15.22 -24.68 3.55
CA SER A 15 -14.13 -23.73 3.25
C SER A 15 -14.05 -23.47 1.75
N ALA A 16 -13.55 -22.29 1.39
CA ALA A 16 -13.32 -21.92 0.00
C ALA A 16 -11.95 -21.23 -0.11
N ASP A 17 -11.17 -21.65 -1.09
CA ASP A 17 -9.94 -20.95 -1.46
C ASP A 17 -10.31 -19.78 -2.36
N LEU A 18 -10.06 -18.56 -1.84
CA LEU A 18 -10.48 -17.33 -2.50
C LEU A 18 -9.39 -16.73 -3.38
N ILE A 19 -8.13 -17.03 -3.09
CA ILE A 19 -6.97 -16.42 -3.75
C ILE A 19 -6.21 -17.52 -4.50
N PRO A 20 -6.07 -17.42 -5.84
CA PRO A 20 -5.24 -18.33 -6.61
C PRO A 20 -3.78 -18.33 -6.16
N GLU A 21 -3.05 -19.44 -6.37
CA GLU A 21 -1.65 -19.60 -5.93
C GLU A 21 -0.69 -18.58 -6.56
N ASP A 22 -1.01 -18.08 -7.75
CA ASP A 22 -0.24 -17.08 -8.51
C ASP A 22 -0.54 -15.63 -8.12
N VAL A 23 -1.47 -15.42 -7.20
CA VAL A 23 -1.85 -14.08 -6.71
C VAL A 23 -1.33 -13.85 -5.30
N ALA A 24 -0.72 -12.69 -5.08
CA ALA A 24 -0.27 -12.30 -3.74
C ALA A 24 -1.41 -12.34 -2.72
N VAL A 25 -1.18 -12.98 -1.58
CA VAL A 25 -2.17 -13.08 -0.51
C VAL A 25 -2.38 -11.71 0.12
N ALA A 26 -3.55 -11.13 -0.13
CA ALA A 26 -3.93 -9.82 0.37
C ALA A 26 -5.43 -9.78 0.71
N PRO A 27 -5.83 -9.02 1.76
CA PRO A 27 -7.24 -8.86 2.11
C PRO A 27 -8.09 -8.31 0.95
N GLU A 28 -7.52 -7.43 0.14
CA GLU A 28 -8.17 -6.86 -1.03
C GLU A 28 -8.43 -7.90 -2.11
N ALA A 29 -7.49 -8.80 -2.36
CA ALA A 29 -7.67 -9.90 -3.31
C ALA A 29 -8.78 -10.86 -2.86
N ALA A 30 -8.81 -11.21 -1.57
CA ALA A 30 -9.88 -12.03 -1.01
C ALA A 30 -11.25 -11.33 -1.11
N ALA A 31 -11.32 -10.02 -0.81
CA ALA A 31 -12.55 -9.24 -0.95
C ALA A 31 -13.04 -9.19 -2.40
N MET A 32 -12.14 -9.02 -3.38
CA MET A 32 -12.49 -9.06 -4.80
C MET A 32 -13.11 -10.42 -5.18
N ALA A 33 -12.48 -11.52 -4.75
CA ALA A 33 -13.00 -12.86 -5.02
C ALA A 33 -14.40 -13.06 -4.44
N LEU A 34 -14.64 -12.64 -3.20
CA LEU A 34 -15.96 -12.69 -2.55
C LEU A 34 -17.02 -11.88 -3.31
N LEU A 35 -16.63 -10.78 -3.93
CA LEU A 35 -17.51 -9.92 -4.73
C LEU A 35 -17.67 -10.41 -6.19
N GLY A 36 -17.08 -11.55 -6.55
CA GLY A 36 -17.20 -12.14 -7.88
C GLY A 36 -16.21 -11.59 -8.92
N TYR A 37 -15.19 -10.86 -8.48
CA TYR A 37 -14.11 -10.38 -9.35
C TYR A 37 -12.89 -11.29 -9.22
N PRO A 38 -12.52 -12.10 -10.23
CA PRO A 38 -11.37 -12.99 -10.17
C PRO A 38 -10.07 -12.22 -9.95
N PRO A 39 -9.35 -12.43 -8.81
CA PRO A 39 -8.14 -11.66 -8.48
C PRO A 39 -7.04 -11.80 -9.54
N ALA A 40 -6.85 -12.98 -10.12
CA ALA A 40 -5.87 -13.21 -11.19
C ALA A 40 -6.06 -12.31 -12.43
N ARG A 41 -7.26 -11.74 -12.62
CA ARG A 41 -7.54 -10.84 -13.75
C ARG A 41 -7.54 -9.36 -13.38
N HIS A 42 -7.87 -9.05 -12.12
CA HIS A 42 -8.24 -7.69 -11.73
C HIS A 42 -7.35 -7.12 -10.63
N TYR A 43 -6.64 -7.97 -9.88
CA TYR A 43 -5.80 -7.50 -8.79
C TYR A 43 -4.36 -7.27 -9.27
N THR A 44 -3.95 -6.03 -9.30
CA THR A 44 -2.59 -5.60 -9.66
C THR A 44 -1.83 -4.99 -8.47
N GLY A 45 -2.38 -5.16 -7.28
CA GLY A 45 -1.85 -4.59 -6.04
C GLY A 45 -2.86 -3.65 -5.36
N PRO A 46 -2.53 -3.18 -4.15
CA PRO A 46 -3.45 -2.35 -3.36
C PRO A 46 -3.57 -0.90 -3.88
N GLY A 47 -2.56 -0.39 -4.60
CA GLY A 47 -2.49 1.01 -5.03
C GLY A 47 -3.71 1.49 -5.82
N PRO A 48 -4.12 0.81 -6.90
CA PRO A 48 -5.30 1.21 -7.69
C PRO A 48 -6.60 1.23 -6.87
N LEU A 49 -6.77 0.28 -5.97
CA LEU A 49 -7.95 0.23 -5.09
C LEU A 49 -7.94 1.37 -4.07
N ASP A 50 -6.77 1.70 -3.54
CA ASP A 50 -6.61 2.84 -2.64
C ASP A 50 -6.84 4.19 -3.34
N ALA A 51 -6.39 4.35 -4.57
CA ALA A 51 -6.67 5.52 -5.39
C ALA A 51 -8.18 5.66 -5.67
N ALA A 52 -8.82 4.59 -6.15
CA ALA A 52 -10.25 4.57 -6.42
C ALA A 52 -11.09 4.86 -5.16
N GLY A 53 -10.71 4.28 -4.02
CA GLY A 53 -11.36 4.52 -2.73
C GLY A 53 -11.27 5.98 -2.24
N ARG A 54 -10.39 6.77 -2.82
CA ARG A 54 -10.24 8.23 -2.59
C ARG A 54 -10.90 9.08 -3.67
N GLY A 55 -11.59 8.46 -4.60
CA GLY A 55 -12.22 9.15 -5.73
C GLY A 55 -11.23 9.59 -6.82
N VAL A 56 -10.02 9.03 -6.83
CA VAL A 56 -9.02 9.31 -7.85
C VAL A 56 -9.30 8.43 -9.06
N SER A 57 -9.55 9.06 -10.20
CA SER A 57 -9.65 8.37 -11.48
C SER A 57 -8.25 8.13 -12.04
N LEU A 58 -7.96 6.88 -12.38
CA LEU A 58 -6.71 6.51 -13.04
C LEU A 58 -6.92 6.52 -14.56
N GLU A 59 -6.02 7.17 -15.26
CA GLU A 59 -5.98 7.15 -16.71
C GLU A 59 -5.17 5.94 -17.21
N ARG A 60 -5.30 5.67 -18.51
CA ARG A 60 -4.53 4.59 -19.13
C ARG A 60 -3.03 4.91 -19.07
N GLY A 61 -2.27 4.02 -18.45
CA GLY A 61 -0.83 4.19 -18.24
C GLY A 61 -0.45 4.82 -16.90
N ASP A 62 -1.42 5.15 -16.05
CA ASP A 62 -1.14 5.54 -14.69
C ASP A 62 -0.80 4.30 -13.84
N VAL A 63 0.20 4.44 -12.98
CA VAL A 63 0.58 3.43 -11.99
C VAL A 63 0.31 3.97 -10.60
N ALA A 64 -0.48 3.25 -9.82
CA ALA A 64 -0.83 3.66 -8.47
C ALA A 64 -0.16 2.77 -7.42
N PHE A 65 0.41 3.41 -6.40
CA PHE A 65 1.05 2.76 -5.27
C PHE A 65 0.32 3.09 -3.98
N ARG A 66 0.24 2.11 -3.09
CA ARG A 66 -0.03 2.38 -1.68
C ARG A 66 1.23 2.97 -1.05
N VAL A 67 1.07 4.07 -0.32
CA VAL A 67 2.14 4.70 0.46
C VAL A 67 1.80 4.54 1.93
N ASP A 68 2.66 3.90 2.67
CA ASP A 68 2.51 3.71 4.11
C ASP A 68 3.57 4.54 4.86
N LEU A 69 3.14 5.24 5.91
CA LEU A 69 4.06 5.77 6.90
C LEU A 69 4.54 4.62 7.80
N VAL A 70 5.83 4.53 8.01
CA VAL A 70 6.49 3.52 8.86
C VAL A 70 7.46 4.21 9.81
N SER A 71 7.86 3.52 10.88
CA SER A 71 9.00 3.99 11.69
C SER A 71 10.30 3.35 11.17
N SER A 72 11.35 4.16 11.11
CA SER A 72 12.70 3.73 10.77
C SER A 72 13.72 4.40 11.70
N ASP A 73 14.86 3.77 11.85
CA ASP A 73 16.05 4.34 12.48
C ASP A 73 17.06 4.90 11.45
N GLY A 74 16.63 5.01 10.18
CA GLY A 74 17.46 5.43 9.06
C GLY A 74 18.13 4.26 8.32
N GLU A 75 18.27 3.10 8.95
CA GLU A 75 18.88 1.91 8.36
C GLU A 75 17.89 0.76 8.17
N THR A 76 16.90 0.67 9.07
CA THR A 76 15.97 -0.47 9.16
C THR A 76 14.55 0.03 9.36
N ILE A 77 13.56 -0.71 8.85
CA ILE A 77 12.15 -0.48 9.22
C ILE A 77 11.90 -1.09 10.60
N THR A 78 11.84 -0.23 11.62
CA THR A 78 11.66 -0.65 13.01
C THR A 78 10.21 -0.95 13.38
N ASN A 79 9.25 -0.25 12.74
CA ASN A 79 7.83 -0.51 12.94
C ASN A 79 7.03 -0.27 11.65
N PRO A 80 6.42 -1.34 11.06
CA PRO A 80 5.68 -1.23 9.80
C PRO A 80 4.32 -0.53 9.93
N THR A 81 3.92 -0.18 11.17
CA THR A 81 2.66 0.52 11.45
C THR A 81 2.87 1.94 11.99
N ALA A 82 4.09 2.46 11.90
CA ALA A 82 4.46 3.78 12.44
C ALA A 82 4.06 3.96 13.93
N GLY A 83 4.28 2.92 14.75
CA GLY A 83 3.93 2.98 16.18
C GLY A 83 2.43 3.14 16.47
N GLY A 84 1.58 2.83 15.51
CA GLY A 84 0.13 3.05 15.63
C GLY A 84 -0.29 4.50 15.35
N LEU A 85 0.55 5.28 14.66
CA LEU A 85 0.24 6.65 14.24
C LEU A 85 -1.13 6.72 13.55
N THR A 86 -2.01 7.57 14.05
CA THR A 86 -3.40 7.67 13.58
C THR A 86 -3.87 9.12 13.47
N GLY A 87 -5.01 9.29 12.79
CA GLY A 87 -5.75 10.54 12.78
C GLY A 87 -4.95 11.71 12.23
N ARG A 88 -5.07 12.85 12.92
CA ARG A 88 -4.52 14.14 12.46
C ARG A 88 -2.99 14.17 12.37
N ASP A 89 -2.31 13.43 13.24
CA ASP A 89 -0.84 13.42 13.25
C ASP A 89 -0.30 12.75 11.99
N ALA A 90 -0.90 11.61 11.58
CA ALA A 90 -0.54 10.94 10.35
C ALA A 90 -0.84 11.81 9.11
N GLU A 91 -1.99 12.50 9.10
CA GLU A 91 -2.36 13.40 8.02
C GLU A 91 -1.41 14.60 7.94
N ALA A 92 -1.02 15.16 9.08
CA ALA A 92 -0.08 16.28 9.15
C ALA A 92 1.31 15.89 8.64
N LEU A 93 1.85 14.73 9.09
CA LEU A 93 3.13 14.21 8.62
C LEU A 93 3.12 13.95 7.12
N PHE A 94 2.08 13.28 6.62
CA PHE A 94 1.97 13.02 5.19
C PHE A 94 1.86 14.31 4.37
N ALA A 95 1.07 15.29 4.82
CA ALA A 95 0.97 16.58 4.16
C ALA A 95 2.33 17.31 4.13
N HIS A 96 3.08 17.25 5.24
CA HIS A 96 4.40 17.86 5.34
C HIS A 96 5.38 17.25 4.33
N VAL A 97 5.44 15.92 4.24
CA VAL A 97 6.29 15.20 3.29
C VAL A 97 5.85 15.45 1.84
N SER A 98 4.56 15.24 1.54
CA SER A 98 4.05 15.32 0.17
C SER A 98 4.14 16.72 -0.46
N GLN A 99 4.13 17.78 0.35
CA GLN A 99 4.35 19.15 -0.12
C GLN A 99 5.80 19.42 -0.53
N ARG A 100 6.75 18.68 0.03
CA ARG A 100 8.19 18.81 -0.25
C ARG A 100 8.67 17.87 -1.34
N LEU A 101 8.09 16.68 -1.40
CA LEU A 101 8.35 15.69 -2.45
C LEU A 101 7.60 16.05 -3.74
N ARG A 102 8.10 17.06 -4.46
CA ARG A 102 7.51 17.48 -5.74
C ARG A 102 8.31 16.90 -6.88
N MET A 103 7.76 15.88 -7.53
CA MET A 103 8.33 15.31 -8.75
C MET A 103 7.34 15.40 -9.91
N LEU A 104 7.87 15.53 -11.11
CA LEU A 104 7.06 15.59 -12.33
C LEU A 104 6.31 14.25 -12.49
N ASN A 105 5.03 14.32 -12.84
CA ASN A 105 4.15 13.18 -13.08
C ASN A 105 3.83 12.33 -11.83
N LEU A 106 4.19 12.76 -10.62
CA LEU A 106 3.86 12.10 -9.38
C LEU A 106 2.86 12.95 -8.57
N ALA A 107 1.75 12.33 -8.18
CA ALA A 107 0.72 12.97 -7.38
C ALA A 107 0.44 12.16 -6.11
N PHE A 108 0.53 12.82 -4.95
CA PHE A 108 0.23 12.23 -3.66
C PHE A 108 -1.21 12.51 -3.25
N TYR A 109 -1.90 11.49 -2.78
CA TYR A 109 -3.28 11.56 -2.33
C TYR A 109 -3.39 11.13 -0.87
N PRO A 110 -3.78 12.02 0.04
CA PRO A 110 -3.91 11.69 1.44
C PRO A 110 -5.00 10.63 1.65
N GLY A 111 -4.74 9.74 2.57
CA GLY A 111 -5.67 8.72 3.03
C GLY A 111 -5.96 8.85 4.51
N ARG A 112 -6.36 7.77 5.15
CA ARG A 112 -6.62 7.74 6.59
C ARG A 112 -5.48 7.06 7.35
N GLY A 113 -5.09 7.67 8.49
CA GLY A 113 -3.99 7.19 9.30
C GLY A 113 -2.70 7.11 8.48
N ARG A 114 -1.98 6.01 8.60
CA ARG A 114 -0.68 5.82 7.95
C ARG A 114 -0.75 5.49 6.44
N ARG A 115 -1.94 5.23 5.87
CA ARG A 115 -2.09 4.76 4.49
C ARG A 115 -2.54 5.87 3.56
N HIS A 116 -1.75 6.11 2.53
CA HIS A 116 -1.95 7.11 1.50
C HIS A 116 -1.82 6.50 0.11
N ALA A 117 -1.96 7.27 -0.94
CA ALA A 117 -1.73 6.80 -2.30
C ALA A 117 -0.78 7.75 -3.05
N LEU A 118 -0.02 7.17 -3.96
CA LEU A 118 0.79 7.86 -4.96
C LEU A 118 0.32 7.40 -6.32
N VAL A 119 0.09 8.34 -7.24
CA VAL A 119 -0.17 8.05 -8.64
C VAL A 119 0.97 8.60 -9.47
N TRP A 120 1.52 7.75 -10.31
CA TRP A 120 2.57 8.07 -11.27
C TRP A 120 1.99 8.04 -12.68
N SER A 121 1.76 9.22 -13.27
CA SER A 121 1.21 9.33 -14.61
C SER A 121 2.24 8.92 -15.66
N GLY A 122 1.89 7.90 -16.47
CA GLY A 122 2.81 7.28 -17.41
C GLY A 122 3.97 6.54 -16.73
N GLY A 123 3.76 6.07 -15.51
CA GLY A 123 4.75 5.34 -14.72
C GLY A 123 5.07 3.96 -15.31
N PRO A 124 6.18 3.35 -14.87
CA PRO A 124 6.58 2.03 -15.33
C PRO A 124 5.67 0.95 -14.75
N LEU A 125 5.36 -0.07 -15.55
CA LEU A 125 4.49 -1.19 -15.14
C LEU A 125 5.28 -2.34 -14.48
N ASP A 126 6.60 -2.40 -14.72
CA ASP A 126 7.47 -3.46 -14.19
C ASP A 126 8.32 -2.94 -13.02
N VAL A 127 7.64 -2.51 -11.96
CA VAL A 127 8.28 -2.14 -10.70
C VAL A 127 7.71 -2.99 -9.58
N ARG A 128 8.59 -3.54 -8.75
CA ARG A 128 8.24 -4.37 -7.60
C ARG A 128 8.51 -3.62 -6.31
N THR A 129 7.59 -3.72 -5.38
CA THR A 129 7.70 -3.13 -4.05
C THR A 129 7.31 -4.17 -3.00
N LEU A 130 7.87 -4.07 -1.80
CA LEU A 130 7.49 -4.89 -0.65
C LEU A 130 6.47 -4.16 0.22
N ALA A 131 5.55 -4.92 0.79
CA ALA A 131 4.68 -4.37 1.82
C ALA A 131 5.46 -4.10 3.11
N PRO A 132 5.15 -3.03 3.87
CA PRO A 132 5.88 -2.70 5.09
C PRO A 132 5.98 -3.84 6.10
N ILE A 133 4.97 -4.68 6.19
CA ILE A 133 4.97 -5.84 7.10
C ILE A 133 6.02 -6.90 6.70
N GLU A 134 6.29 -7.04 5.42
CA GLU A 134 7.30 -7.96 4.88
C GLU A 134 8.71 -7.36 4.98
N ALA A 135 8.79 -6.03 5.04
CA ALA A 135 10.02 -5.27 5.16
C ALA A 135 10.47 -5.04 6.63
N ALA A 136 9.59 -5.33 7.60
CA ALA A 136 9.86 -5.08 9.01
C ALA A 136 11.11 -5.83 9.50
N GLY A 137 12.00 -5.11 10.18
CA GLY A 137 13.26 -5.64 10.73
C GLY A 137 14.35 -5.90 9.68
N LYS A 138 14.11 -5.56 8.42
CA LYS A 138 15.10 -5.69 7.35
C LYS A 138 15.81 -4.37 7.08
N PRO A 139 17.07 -4.41 6.62
CA PRO A 139 17.77 -3.23 6.13
C PRO A 139 17.01 -2.54 5.00
N LEU A 140 16.95 -1.22 5.01
CA LEU A 140 16.29 -0.43 3.96
C LEU A 140 16.82 -0.76 2.57
N ALA A 141 18.13 -0.99 2.45
CA ALA A 141 18.77 -1.32 1.18
C ALA A 141 18.22 -2.62 0.54
N GLU A 142 17.76 -3.58 1.36
CA GLU A 142 17.24 -4.89 0.91
C GLU A 142 15.74 -4.86 0.57
N VAL A 143 15.03 -3.80 0.96
CA VAL A 143 13.57 -3.70 0.79
C VAL A 143 13.16 -2.58 -0.13
N MET A 144 14.13 -1.95 -0.79
CA MET A 144 13.89 -0.88 -1.75
C MET A 144 13.18 -1.39 -3.00
N PRO A 145 12.43 -0.52 -3.68
CA PRO A 145 11.84 -0.84 -4.99
C PRO A 145 12.87 -1.36 -5.99
N GLU A 146 12.46 -2.30 -6.83
CA GLU A 146 13.25 -2.91 -7.89
C GLU A 146 12.51 -2.84 -9.23
N GLY A 147 13.27 -2.80 -10.34
CA GLY A 147 12.74 -2.77 -11.69
C GLY A 147 12.68 -1.38 -12.30
N ASP A 148 11.86 -1.22 -13.32
CA ASP A 148 11.75 0.05 -14.03
C ASP A 148 11.24 1.16 -13.10
N GLY A 149 11.95 2.30 -13.07
CA GLY A 149 11.59 3.43 -12.22
C GLY A 149 12.02 3.32 -10.75
N GLU A 150 12.77 2.27 -10.38
CA GLU A 150 13.27 2.09 -9.02
C GLU A 150 14.01 3.31 -8.47
N ALA A 151 14.82 3.97 -9.31
CA ALA A 151 15.61 5.13 -8.91
C ALA A 151 14.72 6.28 -8.40
N THR A 152 13.60 6.53 -9.06
CA THR A 152 12.62 7.56 -8.66
C THR A 152 11.98 7.21 -7.31
N LEU A 153 11.53 5.97 -7.14
CA LEU A 153 10.89 5.55 -5.88
C LEU A 153 11.89 5.48 -4.73
N ARG A 154 13.13 5.05 -4.98
CA ARG A 154 14.22 5.09 -3.99
C ARG A 154 14.52 6.52 -3.53
N SER A 155 14.64 7.46 -4.49
CA SER A 155 14.81 8.87 -4.16
C SER A 155 13.67 9.39 -3.27
N LEU A 156 12.40 9.10 -3.63
CA LEU A 156 11.26 9.47 -2.80
C LEU A 156 11.36 8.95 -1.37
N ILE A 157 11.80 7.69 -1.20
CA ILE A 157 11.94 7.09 0.13
C ILE A 157 13.06 7.80 0.92
N TYR A 158 14.23 8.00 0.34
CA TYR A 158 15.35 8.68 1.02
C TYR A 158 15.05 10.15 1.32
N ASP A 159 14.49 10.87 0.35
CA ASP A 159 14.10 12.28 0.54
C ASP A 159 13.02 12.40 1.65
N SER A 160 12.12 11.41 1.77
CA SER A 160 11.13 11.39 2.84
C SER A 160 11.75 11.18 4.21
N LEU A 161 12.82 10.39 4.32
CA LEU A 161 13.56 10.21 5.56
C LEU A 161 14.21 11.51 5.99
N GLU A 162 14.93 12.20 5.09
CA GLU A 162 15.56 13.51 5.39
C GLU A 162 14.51 14.54 5.84
N ILE A 163 13.37 14.62 5.14
CA ILE A 163 12.28 15.57 5.48
C ILE A 163 11.70 15.28 6.87
N LEU A 164 11.61 14.02 7.27
CA LEU A 164 11.04 13.62 8.55
C LEU A 164 12.04 13.71 9.71
N ASP A 165 13.33 13.57 9.44
CA ASP A 165 14.39 13.73 10.44
C ASP A 165 14.54 15.19 10.89
N ASP A 166 14.24 16.14 10.00
CA ASP A 166 14.28 17.58 10.27
C ASP A 166 13.02 18.09 11.02
N HIS A 167 12.03 17.23 11.33
CA HIS A 167 10.74 17.61 11.89
C HIS A 167 10.59 17.18 13.34
#